data_819c39ad3c9a9fb3e7727fb140983fe4
#
_entry.id   819c39ad3c9a9fb3e7727fb140983fe4
#
_cell.length_a   1.000
_cell.length_b   1.000
_cell.length_c   1.000
_cell.angle_alpha   90.00
_cell.angle_beta   90.00
_cell.angle_gamma   90.00
#
_symmetry.space_group_name_H-M   'P 1'
#
loop_
_entity.id
_entity.type
_entity.pdbx_description
1 polymer ?
#
loop_
_entity_poly.entity_id
_entity_poly.type
_entity_poly.pdbx_seq_one_letter_code
_entity_poly.pdbx_strand_id
1 'polypeptide(L)'
;MENRVTKLFNIKYPIIQGGMVWCSGWRLASAVSNNGGLGLLGAGSMHPEMLVEHIRKMKEATEKTWGINVPLLYPEIDRLMDIIIQEDVKIVFTSAGSPKKWTPLLKSHGITVVHVISSTLFAKKCEEAGVDAVVAEGFEAGGHNGREETTTLTLIPNVVESCSLPVIAAGGISSGKSVVAAMTLGAEGVQIGTRFAVATESSAHPAFKQRVFDTEEGGTM
;
A
#
# COMPACT_ATOMS: atom_id res chain seq x y z
N MET A 1 6.04 0.08 -19.18
CA MET A 1 5.50 1.46 -19.11
C MET A 1 6.29 2.16 -18.01
N GLU A 2 7.20 3.02 -18.39
CA GLU A 2 8.07 3.73 -17.44
C GLU A 2 7.40 5.05 -17.02
N ASN A 3 7.21 5.25 -15.71
CA ASN A 3 6.64 6.45 -15.12
C ASN A 3 7.28 6.74 -13.75
N ARG A 4 6.83 7.78 -13.03
CA ARG A 4 7.42 8.17 -11.74
C ARG A 4 7.29 7.06 -10.69
N VAL A 5 6.18 6.32 -10.64
CA VAL A 5 5.95 5.22 -9.68
C VAL A 5 6.88 4.03 -9.97
N THR A 6 7.01 3.61 -11.23
CA THR A 6 7.92 2.51 -11.58
C THR A 6 9.38 2.86 -11.34
N LYS A 7 9.77 4.12 -11.57
CA LYS A 7 11.13 4.62 -11.26
C LYS A 7 11.38 4.68 -9.76
N LEU A 8 10.42 5.24 -9.00
CA LEU A 8 10.54 5.41 -7.55
C LEU A 8 10.79 4.09 -6.83
N PHE A 9 10.10 3.03 -7.25
CA PHE A 9 10.19 1.72 -6.61
C PHE A 9 11.11 0.73 -7.33
N ASN A 10 11.67 1.10 -8.48
CA ASN A 10 12.45 0.19 -9.35
C ASN A 10 11.69 -1.10 -9.66
N ILE A 11 10.44 -0.98 -10.12
CA ILE A 11 9.54 -2.09 -10.49
C ILE A 11 9.19 -2.07 -11.96
N LYS A 12 8.84 -3.24 -12.51
CA LYS A 12 8.49 -3.40 -13.92
C LYS A 12 7.08 -2.89 -14.23
N TYR A 13 6.13 -3.20 -13.35
CA TYR A 13 4.72 -2.86 -13.50
C TYR A 13 4.30 -1.89 -12.40
N PRO A 14 3.52 -0.83 -12.68
CA PRO A 14 3.05 0.11 -11.68
C PRO A 14 1.91 -0.48 -10.83
N ILE A 15 2.11 -1.70 -10.33
CA ILE A 15 1.15 -2.47 -9.55
C ILE A 15 1.73 -2.75 -8.18
N ILE A 16 1.04 -2.27 -7.16
CA ILE A 16 1.37 -2.45 -5.75
C ILE A 16 0.34 -3.39 -5.13
N GLN A 17 0.80 -4.41 -4.43
CA GLN A 17 -0.08 -5.22 -3.59
C GLN A 17 -0.27 -4.51 -2.26
N GLY A 18 -1.53 -4.23 -1.89
CA GLY A 18 -1.86 -3.55 -0.65
C GLY A 18 -1.41 -4.31 0.60
N GLY A 19 -0.91 -3.57 1.59
CA GLY A 19 -0.52 -4.14 2.88
C GLY A 19 -1.73 -4.45 3.74
N MET A 20 -2.36 -5.59 3.53
CA MET A 20 -3.61 -6.00 4.17
C MET A 20 -3.36 -6.76 5.47
N VAL A 21 -4.12 -6.40 6.52
CA VAL A 21 -4.14 -7.09 7.82
C VAL A 21 -4.50 -8.57 7.61
N TRP A 22 -3.75 -9.49 8.23
CA TRP A 22 -3.89 -10.95 8.16
C TRP A 22 -3.68 -11.60 6.78
N CYS A 23 -3.55 -10.82 5.69
CA CYS A 23 -3.44 -11.34 4.33
C CYS A 23 -2.05 -11.19 3.74
N SER A 24 -1.32 -10.12 4.11
CA SER A 24 -0.08 -9.70 3.45
C SER A 24 1.16 -10.15 4.21
N GLY A 25 1.42 -11.45 4.20
CA GLY A 25 2.66 -12.04 4.71
C GLY A 25 3.78 -12.04 3.65
N TRP A 26 4.95 -12.54 4.05
CA TRP A 26 6.14 -12.58 3.20
C TRP A 26 5.95 -13.37 1.89
N ARG A 27 5.15 -14.46 1.90
CA ARG A 27 4.90 -15.27 0.69
C ARG A 27 4.22 -14.47 -0.40
N LEU A 28 3.16 -13.75 -0.04
CA LEU A 28 2.44 -12.90 -0.99
C LEU A 28 3.33 -11.75 -1.47
N ALA A 29 3.94 -11.02 -0.54
CA ALA A 29 4.77 -9.88 -0.88
C ALA A 29 5.96 -10.25 -1.78
N SER A 30 6.68 -11.34 -1.48
CA SER A 30 7.80 -11.81 -2.31
C SER A 30 7.33 -12.30 -3.68
N ALA A 31 6.20 -12.99 -3.77
CA ALA A 31 5.64 -13.43 -5.05
C ALA A 31 5.31 -12.24 -5.96
N VAL A 32 4.70 -11.18 -5.42
CA VAL A 32 4.40 -9.96 -6.19
C VAL A 32 5.69 -9.28 -6.65
N SER A 33 6.67 -9.12 -5.76
CA SER A 33 7.96 -8.49 -6.09
C SER A 33 8.71 -9.29 -7.16
N ASN A 34 8.78 -10.61 -7.04
CA ASN A 34 9.43 -11.48 -8.02
C ASN A 34 8.76 -11.46 -9.40
N ASN A 35 7.47 -11.10 -9.46
CA ASN A 35 6.73 -10.93 -10.71
C ASN A 35 6.72 -9.48 -11.23
N GLY A 36 7.48 -8.58 -10.64
CA GLY A 36 7.74 -7.23 -11.16
C GLY A 36 6.78 -6.15 -10.69
N GLY A 37 5.93 -6.43 -9.70
CA GLY A 37 5.17 -5.44 -8.94
C GLY A 37 5.90 -5.03 -7.65
N LEU A 38 5.23 -4.31 -6.77
CA LEU A 38 5.71 -4.01 -5.41
C LEU A 38 4.88 -4.79 -4.39
N GLY A 39 5.51 -5.76 -3.72
CA GLY A 39 4.90 -6.46 -2.59
C GLY A 39 5.06 -5.70 -1.29
N LEU A 40 4.02 -5.66 -0.46
CA LEU A 40 4.03 -5.01 0.84
C LEU A 40 3.72 -6.01 1.96
N LEU A 41 4.54 -6.04 3.01
CA LEU A 41 4.16 -6.66 4.27
C LEU A 41 3.10 -5.81 4.97
N GLY A 42 2.03 -6.43 5.47
CA GLY A 42 0.98 -5.74 6.20
C GLY A 42 1.24 -5.76 7.71
N ALA A 43 1.96 -4.77 8.23
CA ALA A 43 2.39 -4.77 9.64
C ALA A 43 1.26 -4.49 10.64
N GLY A 44 0.09 -4.07 10.19
CA GLY A 44 -1.05 -3.74 11.08
C GLY A 44 -1.62 -4.90 11.90
N SER A 45 -1.21 -6.13 11.63
CA SER A 45 -1.58 -7.33 12.40
C SER A 45 -0.37 -8.09 12.95
N MET A 46 0.82 -7.51 12.83
CA MET A 46 2.05 -8.18 13.25
C MET A 46 2.56 -7.59 14.56
N HIS A 47 2.75 -8.45 15.57
CA HIS A 47 3.57 -8.08 16.71
C HIS A 47 5.03 -7.83 16.25
N PRO A 48 5.81 -7.02 16.97
CA PRO A 48 7.18 -6.68 16.58
C PRO A 48 8.06 -7.86 16.19
N GLU A 49 8.01 -8.94 16.95
CA GLU A 49 8.81 -10.15 16.71
C GLU A 49 8.41 -10.87 15.40
N MET A 50 7.10 -10.88 15.11
CA MET A 50 6.58 -11.43 13.86
C MET A 50 6.99 -10.57 12.66
N LEU A 51 7.00 -9.25 12.81
CA LEU A 51 7.48 -8.36 11.75
C LEU A 51 8.95 -8.64 11.41
N VAL A 52 9.81 -8.80 12.42
CA VAL A 52 11.24 -9.19 12.22
C VAL A 52 11.34 -10.52 11.45
N GLU A 53 10.56 -11.53 11.85
CA GLU A 53 10.53 -12.82 11.15
C GLU A 53 10.13 -12.66 9.67
N HIS A 54 9.07 -11.90 9.40
CA HIS A 54 8.60 -11.66 8.03
C HIS A 54 9.61 -10.87 7.19
N ILE A 55 10.28 -9.87 7.76
CA ILE A 55 11.36 -9.13 7.09
C ILE A 55 12.51 -10.06 6.69
N ARG A 56 12.96 -10.92 7.60
CA ARG A 56 14.05 -11.88 7.32
C ARG A 56 13.66 -12.84 6.21
N LYS A 57 12.44 -13.39 6.26
CA LYS A 57 11.92 -14.25 5.19
C LYS A 57 11.78 -13.53 3.85
N MET A 58 11.46 -12.22 3.86
CA MET A 58 11.48 -11.44 2.62
C MET A 58 12.88 -11.34 2.03
N LYS A 59 13.89 -11.04 2.84
CA LYS A 59 15.30 -10.96 2.41
C LYS A 59 15.82 -12.28 1.82
N GLU A 60 15.32 -13.40 2.32
CA GLU A 60 15.66 -14.75 1.79
C GLU A 60 14.88 -15.08 0.51
N ALA A 61 13.63 -14.64 0.40
CA ALA A 61 12.71 -15.02 -0.67
C ALA A 61 12.84 -14.17 -1.94
N THR A 62 13.43 -12.97 -1.86
CA THR A 62 13.54 -12.06 -3.01
C THR A 62 14.70 -11.08 -2.88
N GLU A 63 15.37 -10.82 -4.01
CA GLU A 63 16.31 -9.71 -4.20
C GLU A 63 15.63 -8.48 -4.85
N LYS A 64 14.34 -8.58 -5.16
CA LYS A 64 13.56 -7.50 -5.77
C LYS A 64 13.09 -6.51 -4.71
N THR A 65 12.69 -5.33 -5.16
CA THR A 65 12.17 -4.29 -4.31
C THR A 65 10.85 -4.70 -3.65
N TRP A 66 10.70 -4.41 -2.36
CA TRP A 66 9.51 -4.64 -1.55
C TRP A 66 9.41 -3.59 -0.44
N GLY A 67 8.27 -3.51 0.22
CA GLY A 67 8.07 -2.55 1.30
C GLY A 67 7.20 -3.09 2.44
N ILE A 68 6.90 -2.20 3.38
CA ILE A 68 6.04 -2.50 4.55
C ILE A 68 4.95 -1.44 4.63
N ASN A 69 3.70 -1.85 4.83
CA ASN A 69 2.60 -0.95 5.19
C ASN A 69 2.42 -0.94 6.71
N VAL A 70 2.45 0.25 7.31
CA VAL A 70 2.35 0.47 8.75
C VAL A 70 1.21 1.45 9.06
N PRO A 71 0.13 1.01 9.71
CA PRO A 71 -0.86 1.92 10.25
C PRO A 71 -0.29 2.72 11.42
N LEU A 72 -0.29 4.06 11.33
CA LEU A 72 0.35 4.93 12.34
C LEU A 72 -0.37 4.96 13.70
N LEU A 73 -1.60 4.45 13.76
CA LEU A 73 -2.36 4.30 15.00
C LEU A 73 -2.09 2.96 15.72
N TYR A 74 -1.16 2.14 15.21
CA TYR A 74 -0.79 0.89 15.87
C TYR A 74 -0.17 1.16 17.24
N PRO A 75 -0.57 0.44 18.31
CA PRO A 75 -0.13 0.75 19.69
C PRO A 75 1.39 0.73 19.89
N GLU A 76 2.10 -0.18 19.23
CA GLU A 76 3.57 -0.32 19.31
C GLU A 76 4.30 0.31 18.11
N ILE A 77 3.74 1.40 17.56
CA ILE A 77 4.28 2.03 16.35
C ILE A 77 5.76 2.42 16.49
N ASP A 78 6.18 2.92 17.65
CA ASP A 78 7.58 3.31 17.88
C ASP A 78 8.51 2.09 17.70
N ARG A 79 8.16 0.93 18.28
CA ARG A 79 8.93 -0.33 18.11
C ARG A 79 8.95 -0.83 16.66
N LEU A 80 7.82 -0.71 15.95
CA LEU A 80 7.77 -1.12 14.53
C LEU A 80 8.69 -0.23 13.68
N MET A 81 8.72 1.09 13.94
CA MET A 81 9.60 2.01 13.21
C MET A 81 11.09 1.73 13.51
N ASP A 82 11.42 1.44 14.76
CA ASP A 82 12.79 1.04 15.13
C ASP A 82 13.23 -0.23 14.40
N ILE A 83 12.38 -1.26 14.34
CA ILE A 83 12.63 -2.50 13.61
C ILE A 83 12.83 -2.22 12.11
N ILE A 84 11.97 -1.42 11.50
CA ILE A 84 12.04 -1.06 10.08
C ILE A 84 13.39 -0.41 9.75
N ILE A 85 13.86 0.49 10.61
CA ILE A 85 15.16 1.17 10.46
C ILE A 85 16.32 0.19 10.69
N GLN A 86 16.29 -0.59 11.77
CA GLN A 86 17.33 -1.56 12.11
C GLN A 86 17.48 -2.68 11.08
N GLU A 87 16.38 -3.14 10.51
CA GLU A 87 16.36 -4.16 9.47
C GLU A 87 16.59 -3.58 8.06
N ASP A 88 16.94 -2.29 7.94
CA ASP A 88 17.28 -1.62 6.67
C ASP A 88 16.20 -1.76 5.58
N VAL A 89 14.93 -1.62 5.95
CA VAL A 89 13.81 -1.63 5.00
C VAL A 89 13.84 -0.35 4.18
N LYS A 90 13.68 -0.45 2.86
CA LYS A 90 13.86 0.68 1.94
C LYS A 90 12.59 1.43 1.58
N ILE A 91 11.41 0.83 1.75
CA ILE A 91 10.12 1.43 1.37
C ILE A 91 9.11 1.22 2.49
N VAL A 92 8.48 2.31 2.92
CA VAL A 92 7.42 2.30 3.94
C VAL A 92 6.18 3.02 3.42
N PHE A 93 5.07 2.31 3.44
CA PHE A 93 3.74 2.86 3.26
C PHE A 93 3.14 3.13 4.63
N THR A 94 2.76 4.35 4.91
CA THR A 94 2.09 4.73 6.17
C THR A 94 0.62 5.00 5.93
N SER A 95 -0.23 4.66 6.88
CA SER A 95 -1.68 4.87 6.82
C SER A 95 -2.26 5.23 8.18
N ALA A 96 -3.51 5.67 8.22
CA ALA A 96 -4.26 5.91 9.46
C ALA A 96 -3.53 6.80 10.48
N GLY A 97 -3.23 8.05 10.10
CA GLY A 97 -2.59 9.02 10.99
C GLY A 97 -1.93 10.16 10.24
N SER A 98 -1.10 10.93 10.93
CA SER A 98 -0.37 12.06 10.32
C SER A 98 1.01 11.63 9.83
N PRO A 99 1.38 11.91 8.58
CA PRO A 99 2.72 11.59 8.08
C PRO A 99 3.82 12.46 8.73
N LYS A 100 3.48 13.60 9.34
CA LYS A 100 4.44 14.61 9.82
C LYS A 100 5.43 14.08 10.86
N LYS A 101 5.01 13.15 11.73
CA LYS A 101 5.88 12.64 12.81
C LYS A 101 6.99 11.74 12.25
N TRP A 102 6.65 10.82 11.38
CA TRP A 102 7.54 9.73 10.98
C TRP A 102 8.28 9.97 9.68
N THR A 103 7.71 10.75 8.76
CA THR A 103 8.34 11.00 7.45
C THR A 103 9.77 11.55 7.57
N PRO A 104 10.05 12.60 8.37
CA PRO A 104 11.41 13.13 8.49
C PRO A 104 12.42 12.09 9.00
N LEU A 105 12.02 11.28 10.01
CA LEU A 105 12.87 10.23 10.56
C LEU A 105 13.17 9.15 9.52
N LEU A 106 12.16 8.61 8.85
CA LEU A 106 12.34 7.59 7.83
C LEU A 106 13.19 8.10 6.66
N LYS A 107 12.95 9.32 6.21
CA LYS A 107 13.74 9.97 5.16
C LYS A 107 15.21 10.17 5.55
N SER A 108 15.50 10.49 6.81
CA SER A 108 16.89 10.64 7.29
C SER A 108 17.68 9.32 7.24
N HIS A 109 16.98 8.18 7.19
CA HIS A 109 17.56 6.85 7.00
C HIS A 109 17.50 6.36 5.53
N GLY A 110 17.21 7.25 4.58
CA GLY A 110 17.15 6.92 3.15
C GLY A 110 15.97 6.05 2.74
N ILE A 111 14.91 6.02 3.55
CA ILE A 111 13.70 5.22 3.30
C ILE A 111 12.74 6.03 2.43
N THR A 112 12.23 5.40 1.36
CA THR A 112 11.13 5.94 0.55
C THR A 112 9.83 5.85 1.33
N VAL A 113 9.13 6.98 1.47
CA VAL A 113 7.91 7.08 2.27
C VAL A 113 6.71 7.39 1.38
N VAL A 114 5.69 6.56 1.47
CA VAL A 114 4.40 6.74 0.81
C VAL A 114 3.30 6.85 1.87
N HIS A 115 2.31 7.70 1.66
CA HIS A 115 1.20 7.81 2.61
C HIS A 115 -0.15 7.57 1.94
N VAL A 116 -1.03 6.81 2.62
CA VAL A 116 -2.39 6.53 2.15
C VAL A 116 -3.32 7.66 2.58
N ILE A 117 -4.10 8.19 1.64
CA ILE A 117 -4.97 9.35 1.82
C ILE A 117 -6.35 9.11 1.22
N SER A 118 -7.35 9.86 1.73
CA SER A 118 -8.74 9.83 1.24
C SER A 118 -9.23 11.18 0.70
N SER A 119 -8.40 12.22 0.68
CA SER A 119 -8.82 13.55 0.23
C SER A 119 -7.67 14.41 -0.29
N THR A 120 -8.01 15.46 -1.05
CA THR A 120 -7.05 16.48 -1.53
C THR A 120 -6.39 17.25 -0.39
N LEU A 121 -7.09 17.45 0.72
CA LEU A 121 -6.53 18.09 1.91
C LEU A 121 -5.36 17.26 2.47
N PHE A 122 -5.53 15.93 2.53
CA PHE A 122 -4.47 15.05 2.99
C PHE A 122 -3.32 14.94 1.98
N ALA A 123 -3.59 15.03 0.67
CA ALA A 123 -2.54 15.09 -0.35
C ALA A 123 -1.59 16.28 -0.11
N LYS A 124 -2.14 17.49 0.10
CA LYS A 124 -1.35 18.70 0.41
C LYS A 124 -0.54 18.53 1.70
N LYS A 125 -1.13 17.96 2.76
CA LYS A 125 -0.41 17.68 4.01
C LYS A 125 0.72 16.67 3.84
N CYS A 126 0.58 15.71 2.94
CA CYS A 126 1.61 14.75 2.59
C CYS A 126 2.77 15.42 1.85
N GLU A 127 2.45 16.28 0.90
CA GLU A 127 3.45 17.08 0.17
C GLU A 127 4.25 17.97 1.12
N GLU A 128 3.58 18.69 2.04
CA GLU A 128 4.22 19.47 3.10
C GLU A 128 5.09 18.62 4.04
N ALA A 129 4.71 17.37 4.31
CA ALA A 129 5.48 16.46 5.15
C ALA A 129 6.69 15.83 4.44
N GLY A 130 6.80 15.99 3.11
CA GLY A 130 7.92 15.51 2.31
C GLY A 130 7.87 14.03 1.97
N VAL A 131 6.66 13.41 1.88
CA VAL A 131 6.54 12.02 1.38
C VAL A 131 6.90 11.95 -0.11
N ASP A 132 7.28 10.77 -0.59
CA ASP A 132 7.73 10.57 -1.97
C ASP A 132 6.58 10.27 -2.95
N ALA A 133 5.45 9.77 -2.44
CA ALA A 133 4.25 9.49 -3.22
C ALA A 133 3.02 9.37 -2.29
N VAL A 134 1.83 9.39 -2.87
CA VAL A 134 0.58 9.15 -2.13
C VAL A 134 -0.21 8.00 -2.76
N VAL A 135 -0.90 7.23 -1.91
CA VAL A 135 -1.96 6.32 -2.34
C VAL A 135 -3.29 7.02 -2.09
N ALA A 136 -3.98 7.39 -3.14
CA ALA A 136 -5.34 7.93 -3.05
C ALA A 136 -6.34 6.76 -3.04
N GLU A 137 -6.91 6.51 -1.86
CA GLU A 137 -7.78 5.38 -1.61
C GLU A 137 -9.24 5.80 -1.61
N GLY A 138 -9.98 5.38 -2.64
CA GLY A 138 -11.41 5.61 -2.76
C GLY A 138 -12.22 4.70 -1.85
N PHE A 139 -13.49 5.08 -1.63
CA PHE A 139 -14.42 4.42 -0.71
C PHE A 139 -14.72 2.96 -1.08
N GLU A 140 -14.50 2.54 -2.33
CA GLU A 140 -14.64 1.15 -2.78
C GLU A 140 -13.53 0.22 -2.24
N ALA A 141 -12.53 0.75 -1.56
CA ALA A 141 -11.50 -0.08 -0.91
C ALA A 141 -12.10 -0.86 0.26
N GLY A 142 -11.59 -2.08 0.48
CA GLY A 142 -11.89 -2.84 1.68
C GLY A 142 -11.11 -2.34 2.89
N GLY A 143 -11.66 -2.49 4.08
CA GLY A 143 -11.05 -2.07 5.34
C GLY A 143 -11.55 -0.73 5.85
N HIS A 144 -10.72 0.01 6.59
CA HIS A 144 -11.08 1.32 7.13
C HIS A 144 -10.87 2.41 6.06
N ASN A 145 -11.94 3.00 5.61
CA ASN A 145 -11.97 4.04 4.60
C ASN A 145 -11.96 5.46 5.19
N GLY A 146 -11.75 6.45 4.31
CA GLY A 146 -11.92 7.86 4.66
C GLY A 146 -13.37 8.18 5.02
N ARG A 147 -13.55 9.17 5.92
CA ARG A 147 -14.88 9.62 6.36
C ARG A 147 -15.66 10.35 5.27
N GLU A 148 -14.97 10.82 4.26
CA GLU A 148 -15.52 11.57 3.14
C GLU A 148 -16.32 10.70 2.17
N GLU A 149 -16.20 9.38 2.24
CA GLU A 149 -16.86 8.42 1.35
C GLU A 149 -16.69 8.75 -0.15
N THR A 150 -15.56 9.37 -0.49
CA THR A 150 -15.29 9.77 -1.86
C THR A 150 -14.89 8.55 -2.70
N THR A 151 -15.61 8.32 -3.79
CA THR A 151 -15.34 7.20 -4.70
C THR A 151 -14.03 7.40 -5.48
N THR A 152 -13.41 6.30 -5.91
CA THR A 152 -12.16 6.30 -6.65
C THR A 152 -12.22 7.17 -7.91
N LEU A 153 -13.32 7.08 -8.65
CA LEU A 153 -13.50 7.84 -9.89
C LEU A 153 -13.47 9.37 -9.68
N THR A 154 -13.95 9.83 -8.53
CA THR A 154 -13.95 11.26 -8.16
C THR A 154 -12.65 11.66 -7.46
N LEU A 155 -12.12 10.80 -6.59
CA LEU A 155 -10.97 11.12 -5.76
C LEU A 155 -9.69 11.28 -6.60
N ILE A 156 -9.43 10.35 -7.53
CA ILE A 156 -8.15 10.29 -8.24
C ILE A 156 -7.86 11.56 -9.02
N PRO A 157 -8.72 12.08 -9.92
CA PRO A 157 -8.41 13.30 -10.66
C PRO A 157 -8.24 14.51 -9.73
N ASN A 158 -9.06 14.63 -8.69
CA ASN A 158 -8.95 15.72 -7.72
C ASN A 158 -7.61 15.71 -6.97
N VAL A 159 -7.12 14.53 -6.58
CA VAL A 159 -5.80 14.41 -5.93
C VAL A 159 -4.68 14.72 -6.91
N VAL A 160 -4.74 14.20 -8.13
CA VAL A 160 -3.73 14.47 -9.19
C VAL A 160 -3.61 15.97 -9.47
N GLU A 161 -4.72 16.70 -9.48
CA GLU A 161 -4.72 18.16 -9.70
C GLU A 161 -4.28 18.96 -8.47
N SER A 162 -4.31 18.36 -7.28
CA SER A 162 -4.08 19.07 -6.01
C SER A 162 -2.66 19.04 -5.48
N CYS A 163 -1.80 18.13 -5.97
CA CYS A 163 -0.41 18.00 -5.51
C CYS A 163 0.53 17.59 -6.66
N SER A 164 1.82 17.78 -6.47
CA SER A 164 2.86 17.42 -7.44
C SER A 164 3.39 15.99 -7.27
N LEU A 165 2.97 15.28 -6.22
CA LEU A 165 3.44 13.95 -5.89
C LEU A 165 2.94 12.88 -6.90
N PRO A 166 3.72 11.81 -7.13
CA PRO A 166 3.20 10.63 -7.82
C PRO A 166 1.96 10.09 -7.10
N VAL A 167 0.87 9.85 -7.83
CA VAL A 167 -0.40 9.36 -7.29
C VAL A 167 -0.60 7.89 -7.66
N ILE A 168 -0.84 7.06 -6.66
CA ILE A 168 -1.19 5.66 -6.79
C ILE A 168 -2.68 5.53 -6.46
N ALA A 169 -3.48 5.00 -7.38
CA ALA A 169 -4.91 4.80 -7.16
C ALA A 169 -5.19 3.52 -6.38
N ALA A 170 -6.10 3.56 -5.43
CA ALA A 170 -6.62 2.40 -4.71
C ALA A 170 -8.13 2.49 -4.52
N GLY A 171 -8.78 1.33 -4.37
CA GLY A 171 -10.24 1.22 -4.25
C GLY A 171 -10.91 0.77 -5.56
N GLY A 172 -11.64 -0.35 -5.51
CA GLY A 172 -12.39 -0.90 -6.66
C GLY A 172 -11.55 -1.41 -7.82
N ILE A 173 -10.23 -1.51 -7.70
CA ILE A 173 -9.32 -1.91 -8.78
C ILE A 173 -9.02 -3.40 -8.70
N SER A 174 -9.51 -4.18 -9.67
CA SER A 174 -9.36 -5.65 -9.67
C SER A 174 -9.01 -6.27 -11.03
N SER A 175 -9.01 -5.48 -12.11
CA SER A 175 -8.80 -5.96 -13.48
C SER A 175 -7.92 -5.02 -14.28
N GLY A 176 -7.39 -5.50 -15.42
CA GLY A 176 -6.64 -4.65 -16.34
C GLY A 176 -7.44 -3.44 -16.83
N LYS A 177 -8.77 -3.58 -16.98
CA LYS A 177 -9.65 -2.45 -17.38
C LYS A 177 -9.68 -1.37 -16.30
N SER A 178 -9.83 -1.75 -15.02
CA SER A 178 -9.81 -0.78 -13.92
C SER A 178 -8.44 -0.16 -13.70
N VAL A 179 -7.35 -0.88 -13.97
CA VAL A 179 -5.98 -0.31 -13.99
C VAL A 179 -5.87 0.78 -15.06
N VAL A 180 -6.30 0.50 -16.29
CA VAL A 180 -6.27 1.49 -17.40
C VAL A 180 -7.16 2.70 -17.07
N ALA A 181 -8.34 2.48 -16.50
CA ALA A 181 -9.22 3.57 -16.08
C ALA A 181 -8.55 4.48 -15.04
N ALA A 182 -7.95 3.91 -14.00
CA ALA A 182 -7.23 4.68 -12.97
C ALA A 182 -6.07 5.50 -13.58
N MET A 183 -5.31 4.92 -14.51
CA MET A 183 -4.23 5.63 -15.18
C MET A 183 -4.75 6.73 -16.12
N THR A 184 -5.89 6.53 -16.76
CA THR A 184 -6.55 7.58 -17.58
C THR A 184 -7.00 8.75 -16.72
N LEU A 185 -7.36 8.52 -15.46
CA LEU A 185 -7.67 9.57 -14.48
C LEU A 185 -6.43 10.31 -13.94
N GLY A 186 -5.23 9.93 -14.39
CA GLY A 186 -3.97 10.59 -14.03
C GLY A 186 -3.14 9.86 -12.97
N ALA A 187 -3.59 8.73 -12.44
CA ALA A 187 -2.76 7.92 -11.56
C ALA A 187 -1.55 7.34 -12.31
N GLU A 188 -0.43 7.19 -11.62
CA GLU A 188 0.81 6.62 -12.18
C GLU A 188 1.07 5.19 -11.71
N GLY A 189 0.22 4.67 -10.86
CA GLY A 189 0.22 3.30 -10.39
C GLY A 189 -1.09 2.94 -9.71
N VAL A 190 -1.24 1.68 -9.36
CA VAL A 190 -2.41 1.17 -8.68
C VAL A 190 -2.02 0.32 -7.48
N GLN A 191 -2.76 0.45 -6.38
CA GLN A 191 -2.68 -0.45 -5.24
C GLN A 191 -3.93 -1.33 -5.21
N ILE A 192 -3.73 -2.64 -5.14
CA ILE A 192 -4.79 -3.63 -5.26
C ILE A 192 -4.82 -4.47 -3.98
N GLY A 193 -6.00 -4.60 -3.37
CA GLY A 193 -6.23 -5.38 -2.15
C GLY A 193 -6.83 -6.77 -2.44
N THR A 194 -8.14 -6.84 -2.55
CA THR A 194 -8.95 -8.08 -2.52
C THR A 194 -8.48 -9.12 -3.54
N ARG A 195 -8.09 -8.72 -4.74
CA ARG A 195 -7.54 -9.63 -5.75
C ARG A 195 -6.32 -10.39 -5.25
N PHE A 196 -5.42 -9.72 -4.52
CA PHE A 196 -4.26 -10.35 -3.89
C PHE A 196 -4.61 -11.09 -2.60
N ALA A 197 -5.62 -10.63 -1.84
CA ALA A 197 -6.06 -11.31 -0.62
C ALA A 197 -6.53 -12.73 -0.86
N VAL A 198 -7.09 -13.03 -2.04
CA VAL A 198 -7.56 -14.38 -2.41
C VAL A 198 -6.50 -15.22 -3.15
N ALA A 199 -5.31 -14.66 -3.42
CA ALA A 199 -4.22 -15.41 -4.05
C ALA A 199 -3.75 -16.58 -3.15
N THR A 200 -3.15 -17.61 -3.76
CA THR A 200 -2.67 -18.79 -3.05
C THR A 200 -1.63 -18.42 -1.99
N GLU A 201 -0.77 -17.46 -2.30
CA GLU A 201 0.33 -16.99 -1.45
C GLU A 201 -0.12 -16.13 -0.27
N SER A 202 -1.36 -15.63 -0.31
CA SER A 202 -1.94 -14.85 0.79
C SER A 202 -2.11 -15.73 2.04
N SER A 203 -1.79 -15.16 3.21
CA SER A 203 -1.98 -15.80 4.52
C SER A 203 -3.44 -15.79 5.01
N ALA A 204 -4.36 -15.25 4.22
CA ALA A 204 -5.79 -15.28 4.54
C ALA A 204 -6.31 -16.72 4.70
N HIS A 205 -7.17 -16.92 5.68
CA HIS A 205 -7.77 -18.23 5.94
C HIS A 205 -8.56 -18.74 4.71
N PRO A 206 -8.51 -20.03 4.37
CA PRO A 206 -9.23 -20.58 3.21
C PRO A 206 -10.72 -20.24 3.19
N ALA A 207 -11.39 -20.27 4.34
CA ALA A 207 -12.81 -19.91 4.44
C ALA A 207 -13.07 -18.44 4.08
N PHE A 208 -12.15 -17.52 4.40
CA PHE A 208 -12.24 -16.13 3.96
C PHE A 208 -12.12 -16.02 2.44
N LYS A 209 -11.13 -16.70 1.85
CA LYS A 209 -10.95 -16.71 0.39
C LYS A 209 -12.19 -17.27 -0.31
N GLN A 210 -12.74 -18.38 0.20
CA GLN A 210 -13.97 -18.96 -0.33
C GLN A 210 -15.14 -18.00 -0.22
N ARG A 211 -15.30 -17.31 0.94
CA ARG A 211 -16.36 -16.33 1.12
C ARG A 211 -16.27 -15.17 0.11
N VAL A 212 -15.05 -14.72 -0.22
CA VAL A 212 -14.86 -13.68 -1.25
C VAL A 212 -15.31 -14.18 -2.64
N PHE A 213 -15.00 -15.45 -2.98
CA PHE A 213 -15.46 -16.05 -4.25
C PHE A 213 -16.97 -16.23 -4.33
N ASP A 214 -17.61 -16.54 -3.21
CA ASP A 214 -19.06 -16.78 -3.12
C ASP A 214 -19.87 -15.47 -2.97
N THR A 215 -19.19 -14.32 -2.80
CA THR A 215 -19.87 -13.04 -2.60
C THR A 215 -20.33 -12.48 -3.94
N GLU A 216 -21.63 -12.23 -4.04
CA GLU A 216 -22.28 -11.60 -5.19
C GLU A 216 -22.23 -10.06 -5.08
N GLU A 217 -22.70 -9.38 -6.14
CA GLU A 217 -22.80 -7.93 -6.20
C GLU A 217 -23.63 -7.39 -5.01
N GLY A 218 -23.12 -6.36 -4.33
CA GLY A 218 -23.75 -5.79 -3.13
C GLY A 218 -23.57 -6.63 -1.86
N GLY A 219 -22.81 -7.73 -1.88
CA GLY A 219 -22.58 -8.59 -0.72
C GLY A 219 -21.49 -8.11 0.25
N THR A 220 -20.96 -6.90 0.06
CA THR A 220 -20.02 -6.22 0.98
C THR A 220 -20.67 -5.01 1.63
N MET A 221 -20.29 -4.71 2.88
CA MET A 221 -20.76 -3.53 3.62
C MET A 221 -19.57 -2.64 3.95
#